data_4f17ebbf0c848d44c3c8e9a312d56589
#
_entry.id   4f17ebbf0c848d44c3c8e9a312d56589
#
_cell.length_a   1.000
_cell.length_b   1.000
_cell.length_c   1.000
_cell.angle_alpha   90.00
_cell.angle_beta   90.00
_cell.angle_gamma   90.00
#
_symmetry.space_group_name_H-M   'P 1'
#
loop_
_entity.id
_entity.type
_entity.pdbx_description
1 polymer ?
#
loop_
_entity_poly.entity_id
_entity_poly.type
_entity_poly.pdbx_seq_one_letter_code
_entity_poly.pdbx_strand_id
1 'polypeptide(L)'
;VEVRTRVWYNPDMSSEVFMIPGLIGLVLQFQATLLTSSAIVRERERSTIEQLIVTPIRPFELILGKILPYAVVELVVVAEVLLVGTLWFGVAIKGSLALLLAIAGLFLISTLAIGLLISTISKTQYEAFQLSFLTLLPSVFVSGFIYPIAAMPPALQLVSRIIPLTHFLVVVRGIIIKGVG
;
A
#
# COMPACT_ATOMS: atom_id res chain seq x y z
N VAL A 1 29.34 5.02 35.60
CA VAL A 1 28.02 5.47 35.21
C VAL A 1 27.48 4.47 34.18
N GLU A 2 26.56 3.60 34.59
CA GLU A 2 25.93 2.62 33.72
C GLU A 2 24.88 3.37 32.90
N VAL A 3 25.11 3.59 31.62
CA VAL A 3 24.14 4.18 30.68
C VAL A 3 23.19 3.11 30.26
N ARG A 4 22.03 3.00 30.90
CA ARG A 4 20.93 2.14 30.46
C ARG A 4 20.12 2.88 29.41
N THR A 5 20.28 2.54 28.15
CA THR A 5 19.42 3.01 27.05
C THR A 5 18.02 2.43 27.25
N ARG A 6 17.04 3.27 27.58
CA ARG A 6 15.64 2.86 27.73
C ARG A 6 14.89 3.13 26.42
N VAL A 7 14.52 2.07 25.71
CA VAL A 7 13.68 2.16 24.51
C VAL A 7 12.23 2.30 24.95
N TRP A 8 11.64 3.48 24.79
CA TRP A 8 10.30 3.80 25.31
C TRP A 8 9.13 3.14 24.56
N TYR A 9 9.31 2.89 23.25
CA TYR A 9 8.20 2.45 22.39
C TYR A 9 8.25 0.97 21.99
N ASN A 10 9.39 0.31 22.18
CA ASN A 10 9.58 -1.11 21.93
C ASN A 10 10.57 -1.68 22.98
N PRO A 11 10.12 -1.83 24.25
CA PRO A 11 11.01 -2.25 25.34
C PRO A 11 11.64 -3.63 25.09
N ASP A 12 10.91 -4.53 24.43
CA ASP A 12 11.33 -5.91 24.15
C ASP A 12 12.13 -6.04 22.85
N MET A 13 12.39 -4.91 22.14
CA MET A 13 13.05 -4.86 20.83
C MET A 13 12.47 -5.89 19.84
N SER A 14 11.19 -6.19 19.93
CA SER A 14 10.54 -7.15 19.05
C SER A 14 10.48 -6.59 17.62
N SER A 15 11.08 -7.30 16.69
CA SER A 15 11.08 -6.94 15.27
C SER A 15 9.66 -6.97 14.68
N GLU A 16 8.78 -7.77 15.26
CA GLU A 16 7.39 -7.97 14.81
C GLU A 16 6.58 -6.67 14.80
N VAL A 17 6.65 -5.89 15.88
CA VAL A 17 5.94 -4.62 16.02
C VAL A 17 6.36 -3.60 14.96
N PHE A 18 7.60 -3.69 14.48
CA PHE A 18 8.14 -2.79 13.45
C PHE A 18 7.86 -3.30 12.03
N MET A 19 7.95 -4.63 11.82
CA MET A 19 7.83 -5.24 10.49
C MET A 19 6.38 -5.43 10.04
N ILE A 20 5.46 -5.77 10.97
CA ILE A 20 4.06 -6.06 10.61
C ILE A 20 3.38 -4.89 9.90
N PRO A 21 3.41 -3.63 10.39
CA PRO A 21 2.82 -2.51 9.67
C PRO A 21 3.40 -2.31 8.27
N GLY A 22 4.67 -2.65 8.11
CA GLY A 22 5.35 -2.57 6.83
C GLY A 22 4.91 -3.64 5.84
N LEU A 23 4.79 -4.88 6.30
CA LEU A 23 4.28 -5.98 5.48
C LEU A 23 2.84 -5.73 5.03
N ILE A 24 2.01 -5.18 5.91
CA ILE A 24 0.64 -4.76 5.57
C ILE A 24 0.66 -3.81 4.37
N GLY A 25 1.44 -2.73 4.46
CA GLY A 25 1.53 -1.74 3.40
C GLY A 25 2.06 -2.32 2.08
N LEU A 26 3.04 -3.23 2.13
CA LEU A 26 3.59 -3.89 0.94
C LEU A 26 2.57 -4.81 0.28
N VAL A 27 1.86 -5.63 1.06
CA VAL A 27 0.83 -6.54 0.54
C VAL A 27 -0.30 -5.73 -0.10
N LEU A 28 -0.82 -4.72 0.60
CA LEU A 28 -1.85 -3.83 0.07
C LEU A 28 -1.41 -3.14 -1.21
N GLN A 29 -0.18 -2.59 -1.25
CA GLN A 29 0.33 -1.92 -2.45
C GLN A 29 0.39 -2.88 -3.64
N PHE A 30 0.98 -4.05 -3.44
CA PHE A 30 1.15 -5.02 -4.53
C PHE A 30 -0.20 -5.53 -5.03
N GLN A 31 -1.08 -5.93 -4.12
CA GLN A 31 -2.39 -6.49 -4.43
C GLN A 31 -3.28 -5.45 -5.14
N ALA A 32 -3.41 -4.25 -4.59
CA ALA A 32 -4.20 -3.18 -5.19
C ALA A 32 -3.70 -2.79 -6.59
N THR A 33 -2.38 -2.64 -6.74
CA THR A 33 -1.75 -2.31 -8.02
C THR A 33 -1.96 -3.43 -9.05
N LEU A 34 -1.77 -4.69 -8.64
CA LEU A 34 -1.93 -5.85 -9.51
C LEU A 34 -3.37 -6.07 -9.93
N LEU A 35 -4.31 -6.04 -8.99
CA LEU A 35 -5.74 -6.25 -9.27
C LEU A 35 -6.26 -5.18 -10.24
N THR A 36 -5.95 -3.91 -9.97
CA THR A 36 -6.41 -2.80 -10.82
C THR A 36 -5.82 -2.86 -12.21
N SER A 37 -4.50 -3.06 -12.31
CA SER A 37 -3.83 -3.13 -13.62
C SER A 37 -4.28 -4.31 -14.45
N SER A 38 -4.33 -5.51 -13.84
CA SER A 38 -4.75 -6.73 -14.53
C SER A 38 -6.21 -6.71 -14.97
N ALA A 39 -7.10 -6.09 -14.20
CA ALA A 39 -8.51 -6.01 -14.55
C ALA A 39 -8.76 -5.23 -15.84
N ILE A 40 -8.10 -4.08 -15.98
CA ILE A 40 -8.24 -3.20 -17.13
C ILE A 40 -7.57 -3.85 -18.37
N VAL A 41 -6.38 -4.42 -18.17
CA VAL A 41 -5.65 -5.09 -19.26
C VAL A 41 -6.39 -6.33 -19.75
N ARG A 42 -7.04 -7.09 -18.85
CA ARG A 42 -7.87 -8.26 -19.22
C ARG A 42 -8.99 -7.91 -20.18
N GLU A 43 -9.64 -6.77 -19.99
CA GLU A 43 -10.70 -6.31 -20.90
C GLU A 43 -10.14 -5.90 -22.27
N ARG A 44 -8.92 -5.34 -22.28
CA ARG A 44 -8.21 -5.02 -23.53
C ARG A 44 -7.84 -6.30 -24.27
N GLU A 45 -7.29 -7.32 -23.60
CA GLU A 45 -6.95 -8.61 -24.21
C GLU A 45 -8.18 -9.34 -24.77
N ARG A 46 -9.34 -9.17 -24.14
CA ARG A 46 -10.60 -9.81 -24.57
C ARG A 46 -11.38 -9.00 -25.60
N SER A 47 -10.85 -7.87 -26.07
CA SER A 47 -11.52 -6.93 -26.99
C SER A 47 -12.90 -6.44 -26.50
N THR A 48 -13.17 -6.54 -25.20
CA THR A 48 -14.43 -6.08 -24.61
C THR A 48 -14.47 -4.56 -24.41
N ILE A 49 -13.31 -3.89 -24.48
CA ILE A 49 -13.20 -2.43 -24.42
C ILE A 49 -13.98 -1.76 -25.55
N GLU A 50 -13.97 -2.35 -26.77
CA GLU A 50 -14.69 -1.80 -27.91
C GLU A 50 -16.20 -1.72 -27.67
N GLN A 51 -16.79 -2.70 -26.97
CA GLN A 51 -18.20 -2.70 -26.59
C GLN A 51 -18.52 -1.60 -25.56
N LEU A 52 -17.56 -1.24 -24.71
CA LEU A 52 -17.72 -0.18 -23.72
C LEU A 52 -17.64 1.23 -24.34
N ILE A 53 -16.82 1.40 -25.38
CA ILE A 53 -16.67 2.69 -26.09
C ILE A 53 -17.95 3.10 -26.83
N VAL A 54 -18.75 2.14 -27.28
CA VAL A 54 -20.02 2.38 -28.00
C VAL A 54 -21.15 2.80 -27.03
N THR A 55 -20.99 2.56 -25.73
CA THR A 55 -21.97 2.96 -24.72
C THR A 55 -21.83 4.45 -24.37
N PRO A 56 -22.93 5.20 -24.15
CA PRO A 56 -22.89 6.63 -23.81
C PRO A 56 -22.48 6.86 -22.34
N ILE A 57 -21.40 6.21 -21.89
CA ILE A 57 -20.85 6.34 -20.54
C ILE A 57 -19.67 7.27 -20.59
N ARG A 58 -19.56 8.17 -19.62
CA ARG A 58 -18.40 9.06 -19.49
C ARG A 58 -17.16 8.27 -19.06
N PRO A 59 -15.96 8.56 -19.61
CA PRO A 59 -14.73 7.83 -19.26
C PRO A 59 -14.47 7.77 -17.75
N PHE A 60 -14.79 8.82 -17.02
CA PHE A 60 -14.66 8.89 -15.56
C PHE A 60 -15.57 7.90 -14.84
N GLU A 61 -16.83 7.78 -15.28
CA GLU A 61 -17.81 6.82 -14.70
C GLU A 61 -17.36 5.39 -14.91
N LEU A 62 -16.82 5.10 -16.08
CA LEU A 62 -16.27 3.79 -16.42
C LEU A 62 -15.07 3.44 -15.53
N ILE A 63 -14.13 4.37 -15.33
CA ILE A 63 -12.97 4.17 -14.48
C ILE A 63 -13.41 3.98 -13.02
N LEU A 64 -14.30 4.83 -12.51
CA LEU A 64 -14.82 4.70 -11.15
C LEU A 64 -15.55 3.38 -10.93
N GLY A 65 -16.41 2.99 -11.86
CA GLY A 65 -17.15 1.72 -11.78
C GLY A 65 -16.23 0.50 -11.72
N LYS A 66 -15.04 0.59 -12.34
CA LYS A 66 -14.04 -0.47 -12.30
C LYS A 66 -13.20 -0.45 -11.02
N ILE A 67 -12.80 0.72 -10.57
CA ILE A 67 -11.93 0.86 -9.39
C ILE A 67 -12.71 0.59 -8.10
N LEU A 68 -13.98 0.98 -8.02
CA LEU A 68 -14.77 0.89 -6.79
C LEU A 68 -14.85 -0.55 -6.22
N PRO A 69 -15.12 -1.61 -6.99
CA PRO A 69 -15.09 -2.98 -6.49
C PRO A 69 -13.74 -3.37 -5.88
N TYR A 70 -12.64 -2.97 -6.52
CA TYR A 70 -11.30 -3.26 -6.01
C TYR A 70 -11.01 -2.47 -4.74
N ALA A 71 -11.45 -1.23 -4.65
CA ALA A 71 -11.34 -0.45 -3.42
C ALA A 71 -12.07 -1.12 -2.25
N VAL A 72 -13.26 -1.69 -2.48
CA VAL A 72 -14.00 -2.45 -1.46
C VAL A 72 -13.24 -3.71 -1.06
N VAL A 73 -12.73 -4.49 -2.02
CA VAL A 73 -11.92 -5.68 -1.73
C VAL A 73 -10.70 -5.31 -0.88
N GLU A 74 -10.00 -4.24 -1.24
CA GLU A 74 -8.81 -3.80 -0.50
C GLU A 74 -9.15 -3.30 0.91
N LEU A 75 -10.31 -2.67 1.12
CA LEU A 75 -10.76 -2.31 2.46
C LEU A 75 -11.04 -3.55 3.33
N VAL A 76 -11.57 -4.63 2.74
CA VAL A 76 -11.72 -5.91 3.43
C VAL A 76 -10.35 -6.49 3.79
N VAL A 77 -9.38 -6.45 2.87
CA VAL A 77 -8.00 -6.88 3.14
C VAL A 77 -7.37 -6.05 4.26
N VAL A 78 -7.57 -4.73 4.29
CA VAL A 78 -7.12 -3.89 5.42
C VAL A 78 -7.71 -4.39 6.73
N ALA A 79 -9.01 -4.65 6.76
CA ALA A 79 -9.69 -5.14 7.96
C ALA A 79 -9.16 -6.52 8.39
N GLU A 80 -8.99 -7.46 7.46
CA GLU A 80 -8.42 -8.79 7.72
C GLU A 80 -7.02 -8.69 8.31
N VAL A 81 -6.15 -7.88 7.69
CA VAL A 81 -4.76 -7.74 8.12
C VAL A 81 -4.67 -7.09 9.50
N LEU A 82 -5.52 -6.08 9.80
CA LEU A 82 -5.60 -5.49 11.12
C LEU A 82 -6.10 -6.51 12.16
N LEU A 83 -7.08 -7.32 11.81
CA LEU A 83 -7.63 -8.35 12.66
C LEU A 83 -6.58 -9.44 12.97
N VAL A 84 -5.89 -9.93 11.96
CA VAL A 84 -4.79 -10.89 12.12
C VAL A 84 -3.63 -10.27 12.94
N GLY A 85 -3.26 -9.03 12.65
CA GLY A 85 -2.22 -8.31 13.38
C GLY A 85 -2.54 -8.15 14.87
N THR A 86 -3.79 -7.89 15.21
CA THR A 86 -4.22 -7.71 16.60
C THR A 86 -4.43 -9.05 17.33
N LEU A 87 -5.11 -10.02 16.70
CA LEU A 87 -5.48 -11.28 17.35
C LEU A 87 -4.33 -12.30 17.37
N TRP A 88 -3.58 -12.41 16.30
CA TRP A 88 -2.52 -13.43 16.19
C TRP A 88 -1.15 -12.92 16.64
N PHE A 89 -0.81 -11.70 16.26
CA PHE A 89 0.49 -11.12 16.60
C PHE A 89 0.46 -10.23 17.84
N GLY A 90 -0.72 -10.04 18.47
CA GLY A 90 -0.84 -9.24 19.69
C GLY A 90 -0.46 -7.77 19.50
N VAL A 91 -0.48 -7.24 18.28
CA VAL A 91 -0.17 -5.85 18.00
C VAL A 91 -1.34 -4.98 18.48
N ALA A 92 -1.19 -4.39 19.65
CA ALA A 92 -2.19 -3.46 20.18
C ALA A 92 -2.19 -2.15 19.39
N ILE A 93 -3.33 -1.81 18.80
CA ILE A 93 -3.54 -0.50 18.18
C ILE A 93 -3.74 0.51 19.31
N LYS A 94 -2.70 1.30 19.60
CA LYS A 94 -2.73 2.29 20.70
C LYS A 94 -3.39 3.60 20.31
N GLY A 95 -3.45 3.91 19.01
CA GLY A 95 -4.01 5.15 18.48
C GLY A 95 -5.42 5.00 17.91
N SER A 96 -5.89 6.03 17.20
CA SER A 96 -7.23 6.08 16.63
C SER A 96 -7.37 5.13 15.43
N LEU A 97 -8.30 4.16 15.53
CA LEU A 97 -8.65 3.26 14.42
C LEU A 97 -9.24 4.04 13.23
N ALA A 98 -10.01 5.09 13.49
CA ALA A 98 -10.60 5.92 12.44
C ALA A 98 -9.51 6.63 11.61
N LEU A 99 -8.47 7.17 12.28
CA LEU A 99 -7.35 7.78 11.60
C LEU A 99 -6.56 6.74 10.77
N LEU A 100 -6.37 5.54 11.32
CA LEU A 100 -5.70 4.45 10.62
C LEU A 100 -6.44 4.04 9.35
N LEU A 101 -7.76 3.90 9.41
CA LEU A 101 -8.59 3.57 8.25
C LEU A 101 -8.60 4.71 7.21
N ALA A 102 -8.62 5.97 7.65
CA ALA A 102 -8.54 7.13 6.75
C ALA A 102 -7.21 7.16 5.98
N ILE A 103 -6.09 6.91 6.66
CA ILE A 103 -4.76 6.85 6.04
C ILE A 103 -4.63 5.63 5.12
N ALA A 104 -5.17 4.47 5.52
CA ALA A 104 -5.23 3.29 4.67
C ALA A 104 -6.05 3.58 3.39
N GLY A 105 -7.20 4.23 3.51
CA GLY A 105 -8.00 4.66 2.37
C GLY A 105 -7.26 5.60 1.42
N LEU A 106 -6.54 6.59 1.94
CA LEU A 106 -5.72 7.50 1.13
C LEU A 106 -4.58 6.76 0.43
N PHE A 107 -3.94 5.83 1.13
CA PHE A 107 -2.90 4.97 0.57
C PHE A 107 -3.47 4.08 -0.54
N LEU A 108 -4.65 3.48 -0.35
CA LEU A 108 -5.33 2.69 -1.37
C LEU A 108 -5.65 3.50 -2.63
N ILE A 109 -6.14 4.72 -2.50
CA ILE A 109 -6.36 5.61 -3.66
C ILE A 109 -5.07 5.78 -4.46
N SER A 110 -3.94 6.00 -3.78
CA SER A 110 -2.64 6.17 -4.42
C SER A 110 -2.17 4.88 -5.14
N THR A 111 -2.35 3.72 -4.53
CA THR A 111 -1.95 2.43 -5.10
C THR A 111 -2.85 2.00 -6.27
N LEU A 112 -4.15 2.24 -6.17
CA LEU A 112 -5.10 2.02 -7.27
C LEU A 112 -4.78 2.93 -8.47
N ALA A 113 -4.39 4.19 -8.22
CA ALA A 113 -3.94 5.10 -9.28
C ALA A 113 -2.65 4.60 -9.96
N ILE A 114 -1.69 4.05 -9.21
CA ILE A 114 -0.50 3.41 -9.79
C ILE A 114 -0.89 2.21 -10.65
N GLY A 115 -1.82 1.36 -10.19
CA GLY A 115 -2.36 0.25 -10.97
C GLY A 115 -3.02 0.70 -12.27
N LEU A 116 -3.77 1.81 -12.22
CA LEU A 116 -4.36 2.44 -13.41
C LEU A 116 -3.27 2.90 -14.39
N LEU A 117 -2.22 3.56 -13.91
CA LEU A 117 -1.08 3.98 -14.76
C LEU A 117 -0.40 2.78 -15.42
N ILE A 118 -0.15 1.72 -14.65
CA ILE A 118 0.43 0.47 -15.21
C ILE A 118 -0.48 -0.10 -16.29
N SER A 119 -1.79 -0.08 -16.11
CA SER A 119 -2.74 -0.58 -17.12
C SER A 119 -2.69 0.19 -18.43
N THR A 120 -2.28 1.45 -18.44
CA THR A 120 -2.17 2.25 -19.67
C THR A 120 -1.01 1.83 -20.54
N ILE A 121 0.09 1.40 -19.94
CA ILE A 121 1.32 1.01 -20.63
C ILE A 121 1.43 -0.50 -20.91
N SER A 122 0.71 -1.33 -20.14
CA SER A 122 0.71 -2.78 -20.31
C SER A 122 -0.21 -3.22 -21.44
N LYS A 123 0.25 -4.15 -22.26
CA LYS A 123 -0.55 -4.77 -23.33
C LYS A 123 -1.16 -6.09 -22.90
N THR A 124 -0.49 -6.82 -22.01
CA THR A 124 -0.90 -8.13 -21.51
C THR A 124 -0.97 -8.16 -19.99
N GLN A 125 -1.77 -9.07 -19.43
CA GLN A 125 -1.82 -9.27 -17.96
C GLN A 125 -0.45 -9.65 -17.39
N TYR A 126 0.37 -10.35 -18.18
CA TYR A 126 1.72 -10.71 -17.76
C TYR A 126 2.62 -9.47 -17.64
N GLU A 127 2.56 -8.54 -18.58
CA GLU A 127 3.26 -7.26 -18.49
C GLU A 127 2.78 -6.44 -17.30
N ALA A 128 1.45 -6.40 -17.05
CA ALA A 128 0.88 -5.72 -15.90
C ALA A 128 1.39 -6.31 -14.57
N PHE A 129 1.49 -7.64 -14.48
CA PHE A 129 2.10 -8.32 -13.33
C PHE A 129 3.57 -7.92 -13.15
N GLN A 130 4.36 -8.00 -14.20
CA GLN A 130 5.80 -7.63 -14.16
C GLN A 130 6.00 -6.19 -13.71
N LEU A 131 5.23 -5.24 -14.26
CA LEU A 131 5.33 -3.83 -13.90
C LEU A 131 4.84 -3.57 -12.47
N SER A 132 3.79 -4.25 -12.02
CA SER A 132 3.33 -4.18 -10.63
C SER A 132 4.41 -4.68 -9.68
N PHE A 133 5.08 -5.78 -10.01
CA PHE A 133 6.19 -6.30 -9.24
C PHE A 133 7.40 -5.36 -9.27
N LEU A 134 7.69 -4.75 -10.41
CA LEU A 134 8.78 -3.79 -10.56
C LEU A 134 8.56 -2.54 -9.71
N THR A 135 7.31 -2.08 -9.50
CA THR A 135 7.01 -0.96 -8.60
C THR A 135 7.12 -1.34 -7.12
N LEU A 136 6.94 -2.63 -6.80
CA LEU A 136 7.10 -3.12 -5.43
C LEU A 136 8.57 -3.07 -4.98
N LEU A 137 9.53 -3.39 -5.86
CA LEU A 137 10.96 -3.44 -5.51
C LEU A 137 11.49 -2.12 -4.91
N PRO A 138 11.33 -0.95 -5.55
CA PRO A 138 11.72 0.30 -4.94
C PRO A 138 11.00 0.58 -3.62
N SER A 139 9.71 0.21 -3.54
CA SER A 139 8.93 0.39 -2.32
C SER A 139 9.50 -0.41 -1.15
N VAL A 140 9.94 -1.65 -1.37
CA VAL A 140 10.57 -2.48 -0.34
C VAL A 140 11.87 -1.86 0.19
N PHE A 141 12.74 -1.41 -0.73
CA PHE A 141 14.09 -0.97 -0.35
C PHE A 141 14.16 0.49 0.08
N VAL A 142 13.35 1.36 -0.52
CA VAL A 142 13.50 2.82 -0.38
C VAL A 142 12.43 3.45 0.51
N SER A 143 11.32 2.77 0.82
CA SER A 143 10.24 3.31 1.65
C SER A 143 10.55 3.48 3.14
N GLY A 144 11.68 2.97 3.61
CA GLY A 144 11.95 2.89 5.05
C GLY A 144 11.39 1.62 5.72
N PHE A 145 11.00 0.61 4.91
CA PHE A 145 10.56 -0.68 5.42
C PHE A 145 11.72 -1.48 6.02
N ILE A 146 12.78 -1.71 5.24
CA ILE A 146 13.96 -2.48 5.66
C ILE A 146 14.98 -1.58 6.38
N TYR A 147 15.32 -0.44 5.79
CA TYR A 147 16.30 0.48 6.32
C TYR A 147 15.69 1.83 6.67
N PRO A 148 16.08 2.45 7.80
CA PRO A 148 15.68 3.81 8.12
C PRO A 148 16.08 4.78 7.01
N ILE A 149 15.16 5.65 6.59
CA ILE A 149 15.41 6.62 5.51
C ILE A 149 16.59 7.52 5.82
N ALA A 150 16.77 7.89 7.10
CA ALA A 150 17.89 8.73 7.54
C ALA A 150 19.27 8.11 7.31
N ALA A 151 19.35 6.78 7.18
CA ALA A 151 20.59 6.05 6.91
C ALA A 151 20.89 5.89 5.41
N MET A 152 19.98 6.32 4.54
CA MET A 152 20.11 6.20 3.08
C MET A 152 20.92 7.39 2.51
N PRO A 153 21.60 7.21 1.35
CA PRO A 153 22.18 8.31 0.58
C PRO A 153 21.13 9.37 0.22
N PRO A 154 21.51 10.68 0.10
CA PRO A 154 20.55 11.76 -0.15
C PRO A 154 19.67 11.57 -1.41
N ALA A 155 20.23 10.97 -2.46
CA ALA A 155 19.47 10.66 -3.68
C ALA A 155 18.33 9.68 -3.41
N LEU A 156 18.55 8.62 -2.62
CA LEU A 156 17.50 7.65 -2.26
C LEU A 156 16.47 8.25 -1.30
N GLN A 157 16.88 9.16 -0.42
CA GLN A 157 15.95 9.90 0.44
C GLN A 157 14.98 10.76 -0.38
N LEU A 158 15.43 11.34 -1.50
CA LEU A 158 14.59 12.11 -2.40
C LEU A 158 13.55 11.19 -3.08
N VAL A 159 13.99 10.03 -3.58
CA VAL A 159 13.10 9.02 -4.19
C VAL A 159 12.07 8.51 -3.17
N SER A 160 12.50 8.25 -1.95
CA SER A 160 11.64 7.81 -0.85
C SER A 160 10.43 8.74 -0.63
N ARG A 161 10.61 10.05 -0.79
CA ARG A 161 9.52 11.03 -0.62
C ARG A 161 8.40 10.92 -1.67
N ILE A 162 8.69 10.33 -2.82
CA ILE A 162 7.71 10.15 -3.90
C ILE A 162 6.91 8.85 -3.70
N ILE A 163 7.47 7.89 -2.97
CA ILE A 163 6.85 6.57 -2.76
C ILE A 163 5.71 6.67 -1.74
N PRO A 164 4.45 6.33 -2.12
CA PRO A 164 3.30 6.42 -1.21
C PRO A 164 3.46 5.58 0.05
N LEU A 165 4.08 4.40 -0.08
CA LEU A 165 4.34 3.49 1.03
C LEU A 165 5.17 4.14 2.14
N THR A 166 6.09 5.03 1.81
CA THR A 166 6.91 5.76 2.78
C THR A 166 6.05 6.55 3.77
N HIS A 167 5.11 7.33 3.24
CA HIS A 167 4.21 8.14 4.05
C HIS A 167 3.25 7.27 4.87
N PHE A 168 2.72 6.22 4.24
CA PHE A 168 1.87 5.23 4.91
C PHE A 168 2.59 4.62 6.12
N LEU A 169 3.82 4.14 5.96
CA LEU A 169 4.61 3.52 7.02
C LEU A 169 4.88 4.46 8.19
N VAL A 170 5.24 5.72 7.89
CA VAL A 170 5.52 6.72 8.93
C VAL A 170 4.29 6.94 9.80
N VAL A 171 3.13 7.12 9.17
CA VAL A 171 1.88 7.42 9.90
C VAL A 171 1.36 6.18 10.63
N VAL A 172 1.30 5.03 9.96
CA VAL A 172 0.79 3.79 10.56
C VAL A 172 1.65 3.33 11.74
N ARG A 173 2.98 3.43 11.65
CA ARG A 173 3.88 3.18 12.78
C ARG A 173 3.65 4.18 13.91
N GLY A 174 3.37 5.44 13.59
CA GLY A 174 3.00 6.46 14.59
C GLY A 174 1.72 6.10 15.33
N ILE A 175 0.68 5.67 14.64
CA ILE A 175 -0.60 5.28 15.21
C ILE A 175 -0.46 4.00 16.07
N ILE A 176 0.11 2.95 15.49
CA ILE A 176 0.20 1.63 16.15
C ILE A 176 1.16 1.66 17.34
N ILE A 177 2.37 2.22 17.16
CA ILE A 177 3.44 2.11 18.16
C ILE A 177 3.37 3.25 19.18
N LYS A 178 3.15 4.49 18.71
CA LYS A 178 3.20 5.69 19.57
C LYS A 178 1.83 6.10 20.11
N GLY A 179 0.74 5.55 19.57
CA GLY A 179 -0.60 5.92 19.99
C GLY A 179 -1.01 7.34 19.57
N VAL A 180 -0.45 7.84 18.46
CA VAL A 180 -0.84 9.15 17.91
C VAL A 180 -2.26 9.03 17.34
N GLY A 181 -3.16 9.90 17.79
CA GLY A 181 -4.55 9.92 17.33
C GLY A 181 -5.20 11.24 17.64
#